data_ae4d4d35915e7523a449ee68f92b019d
#
_entry.id   ae4d4d35915e7523a449ee68f92b019d
#
_cell.length_a   1.000
_cell.length_b   1.000
_cell.length_c   1.000
_cell.angle_alpha   90.00
_cell.angle_beta   90.00
_cell.angle_gamma   90.00
#
_symmetry.space_group_name_H-M   'P 1'
#
loop_
_entity.id
_entity.type
_entity.pdbx_description
1 polymer ?
#
loop_
_entity_poly.entity_id
_entity_poly.type
_entity_poly.pdbx_seq_one_letter_code
_entity_poly.pdbx_strand_id
1 'polypeptide(L)'
;MTKFHNLKYSLIAFIIFSIIAPMVLSQAKISDGADFYILYWLFSVLALMPANIAYRKGRDFAIWYVYGLCLWLIALVHALIIKDNDIAKETKGWHKCPYCGEYSRPEATVCHCCGKNLK
;
A
#
# COMPACT_ATOMS: atom_id res chain seq x y z
N MET A 1 0.80 -6.77 16.60
CA MET A 1 2.20 -7.13 16.29
C MET A 1 2.52 -7.27 14.81
N THR A 2 1.56 -7.51 13.94
CA THR A 2 1.76 -7.68 12.48
C THR A 2 2.14 -6.42 11.71
N LYS A 3 1.79 -5.23 12.22
CA LYS A 3 1.99 -3.94 11.53
C LYS A 3 3.46 -3.52 11.38
N PHE A 4 4.30 -3.81 12.39
CA PHE A 4 5.74 -3.50 12.34
C PHE A 4 6.53 -4.49 11.49
N HIS A 5 6.08 -5.72 11.40
CA HIS A 5 6.71 -6.75 10.60
C HIS A 5 6.61 -6.43 9.10
N ASN A 6 5.42 -6.01 8.65
CA ASN A 6 5.19 -5.64 7.26
C ASN A 6 5.96 -4.37 6.84
N LEU A 7 6.14 -3.41 7.77
CA LEU A 7 6.90 -2.19 7.47
C LEU A 7 8.39 -2.48 7.24
N LYS A 8 9.00 -3.41 8.01
CA LYS A 8 10.39 -3.84 7.80
C LYS A 8 10.58 -4.51 6.44
N TYR A 9 9.70 -5.43 6.06
CA TYR A 9 9.76 -6.07 4.72
C TYR A 9 9.53 -5.08 3.58
N SER A 10 8.65 -4.13 3.77
CA SER A 10 8.39 -3.06 2.83
C SER A 10 9.63 -2.19 2.59
N LEU A 11 10.32 -1.79 3.67
CA LEU A 11 11.58 -1.03 3.57
C LEU A 11 12.69 -1.85 2.95
N ILE A 12 12.82 -3.12 3.32
CA ILE A 12 13.80 -4.04 2.74
C ILE A 12 13.52 -4.23 1.24
N ALA A 13 12.28 -4.47 0.83
CA ALA A 13 11.90 -4.59 -0.56
C ALA A 13 12.18 -3.32 -1.35
N PHE A 14 11.91 -2.14 -0.76
CA PHE A 14 12.25 -0.85 -1.33
C PHE A 14 13.76 -0.69 -1.54
N ILE A 15 14.57 -0.97 -0.53
CA ILE A 15 16.03 -0.86 -0.59
C ILE A 15 16.59 -1.85 -1.64
N ILE A 16 16.15 -3.09 -1.62
CA ILE A 16 16.56 -4.13 -2.57
C ILE A 16 16.24 -3.70 -4.00
N PHE A 17 15.00 -3.28 -4.26
CA PHE A 17 14.56 -2.88 -5.60
C PHE A 17 15.25 -1.60 -6.06
N SER A 18 15.47 -0.65 -5.15
CA SER A 18 16.14 0.62 -5.42
C SER A 18 17.62 0.48 -5.79
N ILE A 19 18.29 -0.55 -5.28
CA ILE A 19 19.72 -0.80 -5.54
C ILE A 19 19.90 -1.83 -6.66
N ILE A 20 19.15 -2.94 -6.62
CA ILE A 20 19.36 -4.06 -7.54
C ILE A 20 18.85 -3.75 -8.94
N ALA A 21 17.69 -3.09 -9.08
CA ALA A 21 17.14 -2.81 -10.40
C ALA A 21 18.04 -1.94 -11.28
N PRO A 22 18.60 -0.80 -10.82
CA PRO A 22 19.54 -0.03 -11.64
C PRO A 22 20.84 -0.79 -11.91
N MET A 23 21.28 -1.63 -10.98
CA MET A 23 22.48 -2.44 -11.16
C MET A 23 22.31 -3.49 -12.26
N VAL A 24 21.15 -4.15 -12.33
CA VAL A 24 20.82 -5.10 -13.40
C VAL A 24 20.64 -4.39 -14.75
N LEU A 25 19.96 -3.24 -14.76
CA LEU A 25 19.75 -2.45 -15.98
C LEU A 25 21.05 -1.89 -16.57
N SER A 26 22.03 -1.56 -15.72
CA SER A 26 23.36 -1.14 -16.18
C SER A 26 24.12 -2.25 -16.90
N GLN A 27 23.98 -3.50 -16.45
CA GLN A 27 24.58 -4.67 -17.11
C GLN A 27 23.95 -4.95 -18.48
N ALA A 28 22.68 -4.64 -18.66
CA ALA A 28 21.97 -4.83 -19.93
C ALA A 28 22.28 -3.75 -20.98
N LYS A 29 23.17 -2.78 -20.69
CA LYS A 29 23.48 -1.62 -21.56
C LYS A 29 22.26 -0.81 -22.01
N ILE A 30 21.15 -0.91 -21.29
CA ILE A 30 19.92 -0.18 -21.60
C ILE A 30 19.99 1.27 -21.10
N SER A 31 21.01 1.57 -20.26
CA SER A 31 21.10 2.83 -19.53
C SER A 31 22.53 3.39 -19.54
N ASP A 32 22.96 3.92 -20.68
CA ASP A 32 24.30 4.53 -20.79
C ASP A 32 24.35 6.02 -20.39
N GLY A 33 23.27 6.58 -19.85
CA GLY A 33 23.19 8.01 -19.49
C GLY A 33 22.87 8.28 -18.02
N ALA A 34 23.50 9.30 -17.44
CA ALA A 34 23.17 9.81 -16.11
C ALA A 34 21.69 10.18 -15.98
N ASP A 35 21.07 10.65 -17.06
CA ASP A 35 19.65 11.03 -17.12
C ASP A 35 18.71 9.88 -16.81
N PHE A 36 19.05 8.65 -17.24
CA PHE A 36 18.27 7.45 -16.92
C PHE A 36 18.22 7.19 -15.41
N TYR A 37 19.34 7.31 -14.72
CA TYR A 37 19.38 7.09 -13.28
C TYR A 37 18.61 8.16 -12.52
N ILE A 38 18.68 9.41 -12.96
CA ILE A 38 17.93 10.52 -12.37
C ILE A 38 16.42 10.26 -12.52
N LEU A 39 15.97 9.91 -13.72
CA LEU A 39 14.55 9.58 -13.98
C LEU A 39 14.09 8.35 -13.18
N TYR A 40 14.91 7.30 -13.12
CA TYR A 40 14.60 6.10 -12.32
C TYR A 40 14.40 6.45 -10.84
N TRP A 41 15.30 7.24 -10.25
CA TRP A 41 15.18 7.67 -8.87
C TRP A 41 13.98 8.55 -8.63
N LEU A 42 13.69 9.46 -9.55
CA LEU A 42 12.50 10.31 -9.48
C LEU A 42 11.21 9.46 -9.47
N PHE A 43 11.06 8.53 -10.42
CA PHE A 43 9.91 7.64 -10.47
C PHE A 43 9.83 6.69 -9.27
N SER A 44 10.97 6.23 -8.76
CA SER A 44 11.06 5.41 -7.56
C SER A 44 10.49 6.14 -6.33
N VAL A 45 10.84 7.40 -6.15
CA VAL A 45 10.30 8.25 -5.07
C VAL A 45 8.81 8.53 -5.28
N LEU A 46 8.38 8.84 -6.51
CA LEU A 46 6.99 9.08 -6.82
C LEU A 46 6.10 7.83 -6.60
N ALA A 47 6.62 6.63 -6.87
CA ALA A 47 5.92 5.36 -6.64
C ALA A 47 5.65 5.07 -5.16
N LEU A 48 6.37 5.73 -4.23
CA LEU A 48 6.08 5.63 -2.80
C LEU A 48 4.72 6.22 -2.42
N MET A 49 4.23 7.20 -3.17
CA MET A 49 2.93 7.83 -2.86
C MET A 49 1.76 6.84 -2.99
N PRO A 50 1.51 6.20 -4.14
CA PRO A 50 0.43 5.24 -4.28
C PRO A 50 0.63 4.01 -3.37
N ALA A 51 1.87 3.54 -3.20
CA ALA A 51 2.19 2.42 -2.32
C ALA A 51 1.84 2.72 -0.84
N ASN A 52 2.15 3.92 -0.35
CA ASN A 52 1.83 4.33 1.02
C ASN A 52 0.32 4.51 1.24
N ILE A 53 -0.40 5.09 0.26
CA ILE A 53 -1.86 5.22 0.32
C ILE A 53 -2.51 3.83 0.37
N ALA A 54 -2.11 2.90 -0.50
CA ALA A 54 -2.61 1.54 -0.54
C ALA A 54 -2.28 0.76 0.75
N TYR A 55 -1.08 0.95 1.30
CA TYR A 55 -0.68 0.35 2.56
C TYR A 55 -1.56 0.79 3.74
N ARG A 56 -1.91 2.09 3.82
CA ARG A 56 -2.85 2.61 4.83
C ARG A 56 -4.25 2.00 4.70
N LYS A 57 -4.60 1.53 3.52
CA LYS A 57 -5.87 0.83 3.23
C LYS A 57 -5.78 -0.69 3.43
N GLY A 58 -4.69 -1.18 4.04
CA GLY A 58 -4.47 -2.59 4.38
C GLY A 58 -3.98 -3.45 3.23
N ARG A 59 -3.42 -2.83 2.17
CA ARG A 59 -2.86 -3.54 1.01
C ARG A 59 -1.35 -3.77 1.19
N ASP A 60 -0.82 -4.73 0.42
CA ASP A 60 0.61 -5.04 0.45
C ASP A 60 1.42 -3.93 -0.22
N PHE A 61 2.39 -3.38 0.50
CA PHE A 61 3.22 -2.28 0.03
C PHE A 61 4.06 -2.67 -1.18
N ALA A 62 4.68 -3.86 -1.18
CA ALA A 62 5.61 -4.27 -2.22
C ALA A 62 4.92 -4.37 -3.59
N ILE A 63 3.74 -4.98 -3.64
CA ILE A 63 2.94 -5.12 -4.87
C ILE A 63 2.55 -3.74 -5.40
N TRP A 64 2.09 -2.85 -4.52
CA TRP A 64 1.68 -1.51 -4.91
C TRP A 64 2.84 -0.59 -5.30
N TYR A 65 4.02 -0.83 -4.74
CA TYR A 65 5.24 -0.13 -5.12
C TYR A 65 5.68 -0.50 -6.54
N VAL A 66 5.73 -1.80 -6.86
CA VAL A 66 6.05 -2.28 -8.22
C VAL A 66 5.01 -1.78 -9.23
N TYR A 67 3.72 -1.86 -8.87
CA TYR A 67 2.64 -1.32 -9.70
C TYR A 67 2.78 0.18 -9.93
N GLY A 68 3.17 0.95 -8.90
CA GLY A 68 3.44 2.38 -9.00
C GLY A 68 4.66 2.73 -9.86
N LEU A 69 5.67 1.87 -9.90
CA LEU A 69 6.82 2.05 -10.80
C LEU A 69 6.45 1.89 -12.27
N CYS A 70 5.60 0.90 -12.58
CA CYS A 70 5.20 0.62 -13.96
C CYS A 70 4.14 1.60 -14.49
N LEU A 71 3.15 1.93 -13.66
CA LEU A 71 1.94 2.67 -14.06
C LEU A 71 1.57 3.73 -13.01
N TRP A 72 2.48 4.66 -12.73
CA TRP A 72 2.36 5.60 -11.62
C TRP A 72 1.01 6.33 -11.52
N LEU A 73 0.54 6.94 -12.63
CA LEU A 73 -0.74 7.68 -12.62
C LEU A 73 -1.94 6.77 -12.36
N ILE A 74 -1.96 5.60 -12.99
CA ILE A 74 -3.05 4.62 -12.83
C ILE A 74 -3.03 4.07 -11.41
N ALA A 75 -1.84 3.75 -10.88
CA ALA A 75 -1.67 3.27 -9.52
C ALA A 75 -2.12 4.31 -8.48
N LEU A 76 -1.84 5.60 -8.71
CA LEU A 76 -2.26 6.69 -7.84
C LEU A 76 -3.78 6.80 -7.80
N VAL A 77 -4.43 6.89 -8.96
CA VAL A 77 -5.91 6.97 -9.06
C VAL A 77 -6.55 5.73 -8.44
N HIS A 78 -6.03 4.54 -8.74
CA HIS A 78 -6.53 3.30 -8.18
C HIS A 78 -6.35 3.24 -6.65
N ALA A 79 -5.21 3.68 -6.11
CA ALA A 79 -4.97 3.75 -4.66
C ALA A 79 -5.94 4.70 -3.94
N LEU A 80 -6.38 5.78 -4.60
CA LEU A 80 -7.36 6.73 -4.06
C LEU A 80 -8.77 6.13 -4.02
N ILE A 81 -9.18 5.43 -5.08
CA ILE A 81 -10.55 4.89 -5.24
C ILE A 81 -10.77 3.62 -4.40
N ILE A 82 -9.74 2.78 -4.24
CA ILE A 82 -9.87 1.50 -3.54
C ILE A 82 -10.33 1.69 -2.10
N LYS A 83 -11.28 0.85 -1.67
CA LYS A 83 -11.82 0.88 -0.30
C LYS A 83 -10.85 0.25 0.69
N ASP A 84 -10.98 0.65 1.96
CA ASP A 84 -10.25 0.06 3.07
C ASP A 84 -10.53 -1.45 3.15
N ASN A 85 -9.47 -2.23 3.32
CA ASN A 85 -9.58 -3.67 3.58
C ASN A 85 -9.93 -3.91 5.06
N ASP A 86 -10.37 -5.12 5.39
CA ASP A 86 -10.75 -5.50 6.75
C ASP A 86 -9.62 -5.26 7.76
N ILE A 87 -8.37 -5.53 7.37
CA ILE A 87 -7.16 -5.23 8.18
C ILE A 87 -7.05 -3.73 8.50
N ALA A 88 -7.34 -2.87 7.53
CA ALA A 88 -7.30 -1.43 7.74
C ALA A 88 -8.46 -0.94 8.64
N LYS A 89 -9.64 -1.54 8.52
CA LYS A 89 -10.79 -1.25 9.39
C LYS A 89 -10.49 -1.62 10.84
N GLU A 90 -9.96 -2.83 11.08
CA GLU A 90 -9.55 -3.29 12.41
C GLU A 90 -8.48 -2.38 13.04
N THR A 91 -7.46 -1.97 12.25
CA THR A 91 -6.43 -1.06 12.75
C THR A 91 -6.95 0.34 13.07
N LYS A 92 -8.07 0.75 12.46
CA LYS A 92 -8.79 2.00 12.76
C LYS A 92 -9.77 1.86 13.93
N GLY A 93 -9.83 0.66 14.56
CA GLY A 93 -10.68 0.38 15.72
C GLY A 93 -12.13 0.03 15.36
N TRP A 94 -12.43 -0.28 14.10
CA TRP A 94 -13.75 -0.73 13.71
C TRP A 94 -14.04 -2.11 14.32
N HIS A 95 -15.27 -2.31 14.81
CA HIS A 95 -15.72 -3.56 15.42
C HIS A 95 -16.52 -4.38 14.41
N LYS A 96 -16.21 -5.68 14.35
CA LYS A 96 -17.00 -6.62 13.56
C LYS A 96 -18.26 -7.00 14.34
N CYS A 97 -19.41 -6.80 13.73
CA CYS A 97 -20.70 -7.16 14.35
C CYS A 97 -20.78 -8.68 14.54
N PRO A 98 -21.07 -9.20 15.76
CA PRO A 98 -21.16 -10.64 16.01
C PRO A 98 -22.40 -11.29 15.37
N TYR A 99 -23.39 -10.50 14.94
CA TYR A 99 -24.64 -11.00 14.39
C TYR A 99 -24.66 -11.08 12.86
N CYS A 100 -24.12 -10.07 12.16
CA CYS A 100 -24.13 -10.01 10.69
C CYS A 100 -22.74 -10.04 10.07
N GLY A 101 -21.67 -9.92 10.88
CA GLY A 101 -20.28 -9.94 10.39
C GLY A 101 -19.80 -8.66 9.72
N GLU A 102 -20.65 -7.62 9.59
CA GLU A 102 -20.28 -6.34 8.98
C GLU A 102 -19.49 -5.46 9.96
N TYR A 103 -18.59 -4.62 9.44
CA TYR A 103 -17.79 -3.70 10.26
C TYR A 103 -18.59 -2.43 10.60
N SER A 104 -18.63 -2.10 11.88
CA SER A 104 -19.25 -0.87 12.41
C SER A 104 -18.20 0.05 12.99
N ARG A 105 -18.47 1.36 12.98
CA ARG A 105 -17.57 2.38 13.53
C ARG A 105 -17.33 2.16 15.02
N PRO A 106 -16.15 2.55 15.56
CA PRO A 106 -15.83 2.34 16.97
C PRO A 106 -16.82 3.01 17.94
N GLU A 107 -17.42 4.12 17.53
CA GLU A 107 -18.41 4.87 18.31
C GLU A 107 -19.84 4.35 18.14
N ALA A 108 -20.10 3.43 17.22
CA ALA A 108 -21.45 2.95 16.94
C ALA A 108 -21.98 2.04 18.07
N THR A 109 -23.13 2.39 18.61
CA THR A 109 -23.85 1.58 19.61
C THR A 109 -24.77 0.56 18.97
N VAL A 110 -25.18 0.81 17.72
CA VAL A 110 -26.10 -0.03 16.94
C VAL A 110 -25.48 -0.33 15.58
N CYS A 111 -25.59 -1.57 15.14
CA CYS A 111 -25.13 -1.97 13.82
C CYS A 111 -26.01 -1.36 12.73
N HIS A 112 -25.41 -0.66 11.76
CA HIS A 112 -26.15 -0.03 10.65
C HIS A 112 -26.76 -1.05 9.67
N CYS A 113 -26.27 -2.29 9.66
CA CYS A 113 -26.72 -3.34 8.76
C CYS A 113 -27.87 -4.17 9.35
N CYS A 114 -27.72 -4.69 10.58
CA CYS A 114 -28.69 -5.58 11.20
C CYS A 114 -29.52 -4.92 12.31
N GLY A 115 -29.24 -3.66 12.69
CA GLY A 115 -29.96 -2.91 13.72
C GLY A 115 -29.79 -3.41 15.16
N LYS A 116 -28.92 -4.41 15.40
CA LYS A 116 -28.69 -4.95 16.74
C LYS A 116 -27.68 -4.11 17.52
N ASN A 117 -27.86 -4.06 18.86
CA ASN A 117 -26.91 -3.43 19.77
C ASN A 117 -25.55 -4.12 19.73
N LEU A 118 -24.48 -3.31 19.68
CA LEU A 118 -23.09 -3.73 19.65
C LEU A 118 -22.42 -3.68 21.02
N LYS A 119 -23.11 -3.10 22.01
CA LYS A 119 -22.69 -3.05 23.43
C LYS A 119 -23.45 -4.06 24.26
#